data_e479d3080c6e5c67be0790b446b26012
#
_entry.id   e479d3080c6e5c67be0790b446b26012
#
_cell.length_a   1.000
_cell.length_b   1.000
_cell.length_c   1.000
_cell.angle_alpha   90.00
_cell.angle_beta   90.00
_cell.angle_gamma   90.00
#
_symmetry.space_group_name_H-M   'P 1'
#
loop_
_entity.id
_entity.type
_entity.pdbx_description
1 polymer ?
#
loop_
_entity_poly.entity_id
_entity_poly.type
_entity_poly.pdbx_seq_one_letter_code
_entity_poly.pdbx_strand_id
1 'polypeptide(L)'
;MSPAIPSPIEVQTKDVALPGKNFRFISILVIFLVWISIYFAGMFTPALLDDVDTIHAEAAREMVLRHDWVTLYTDGIRYLEKAPLMYWGVAASYTIFGVSDWSTRLPLMLGALALMLATYMLGKSAYGERGGLYSAVVLGTAVGPYIYTRFQIPDLMVGLWLALGFYFFQRSLQEVNPSRLTCWGFATTCALSVLTKSLIGLVFPFATIGLFLLLTHNLRHLRKLRLVSSSIVFLAIAAPWHILAAIRNPAQGAVRGFLWFYFVNEQFLRYVNKRVPAGYDTVPLFIFWGLLLVWIIPWTVFLPEAVGEIPRWEELRSRLDVRQQGNLLFALWALVIVGFFSFSTRQEYYTLPALPAVALLIGGWLAEESAPDATPSHLRAGRISSWAFLLLAGVAAVAGIALLLSSRAPAPGTDLADLLKKNPQDYDLSLGHFLDLTPQALGAFRGPLIGAIVSLFVGSSLNLFFRMRRRPVAGNAMLALMMIGLLTCVHSAFATFSPILSSSQLAKAVQHYYCPGDLIVVDGQYHQASTLNFYTGVPLRVLHEPSGNLWYGSKFPDAPHVFETEASFTSLWSGPYTVFLWSDQEDPKELYGLQRYALASSGGKYIFTNVELRR
;
A
#
# COMPACT_ATOMS: atom_id res chain seq x y z
N MET A 1 -48.96 -35.61 -20.73
CA MET A 1 -48.01 -35.86 -19.62
C MET A 1 -47.10 -34.66 -19.51
N SER A 2 -47.41 -33.77 -18.59
CA SER A 2 -46.58 -32.62 -18.29
C SER A 2 -45.37 -33.04 -17.41
N PRO A 3 -44.16 -32.59 -17.67
CA PRO A 3 -43.04 -32.91 -16.80
C PRO A 3 -43.16 -32.13 -15.48
N ALA A 4 -43.11 -32.86 -14.38
CA ALA A 4 -43.17 -32.35 -13.04
C ALA A 4 -42.02 -31.36 -12.79
N ILE A 5 -42.36 -30.21 -12.20
CA ILE A 5 -41.43 -29.20 -11.71
C ILE A 5 -40.69 -29.83 -10.50
N PRO A 6 -39.37 -29.91 -10.48
CA PRO A 6 -38.66 -30.40 -9.31
C PRO A 6 -38.85 -29.42 -8.14
N SER A 7 -39.20 -29.95 -6.99
CA SER A 7 -39.36 -29.27 -5.71
C SER A 7 -38.12 -28.47 -5.29
N PRO A 8 -38.28 -27.42 -4.46
CA PRO A 8 -37.14 -26.63 -3.96
C PRO A 8 -36.20 -27.54 -3.16
N ILE A 9 -34.96 -27.52 -3.53
CA ILE A 9 -33.87 -28.31 -2.97
C ILE A 9 -33.74 -27.92 -1.49
N GLU A 10 -34.02 -28.89 -0.59
CA GLU A 10 -33.50 -28.87 0.77
C GLU A 10 -32.00 -28.69 0.72
N VAL A 11 -31.56 -27.52 1.17
CA VAL A 11 -30.14 -27.26 1.48
C VAL A 11 -29.82 -28.17 2.67
N GLN A 12 -29.22 -29.33 2.44
CA GLN A 12 -28.52 -30.05 3.48
C GLN A 12 -27.35 -29.15 3.94
N THR A 13 -27.68 -28.19 4.81
CA THR A 13 -26.68 -27.63 5.72
C THR A 13 -26.26 -28.79 6.60
N LYS A 14 -25.07 -29.40 6.34
CA LYS A 14 -24.36 -30.06 7.42
C LYS A 14 -24.40 -29.06 8.56
N ASP A 15 -25.06 -29.41 9.66
CA ASP A 15 -25.02 -28.63 10.90
C ASP A 15 -23.56 -28.50 11.37
N VAL A 16 -22.85 -27.55 10.78
CA VAL A 16 -21.64 -27.02 11.38
C VAL A 16 -22.16 -26.26 12.60
N ALA A 17 -22.02 -26.85 13.78
CA ALA A 17 -22.37 -26.23 15.05
C ALA A 17 -21.91 -24.75 14.97
N LEU A 18 -22.88 -23.83 14.96
CA LEU A 18 -22.62 -22.39 14.87
C LEU A 18 -21.60 -22.08 15.96
N PRO A 19 -20.42 -21.57 15.62
CA PRO A 19 -19.45 -21.19 16.62
C PRO A 19 -20.14 -20.19 17.52
N GLY A 20 -20.15 -20.48 18.84
CA GLY A 20 -20.92 -19.70 19.81
C GLY A 20 -20.56 -18.21 19.71
N LYS A 21 -21.44 -17.33 20.18
CA LYS A 21 -21.24 -15.86 20.20
C LYS A 21 -19.84 -15.47 20.67
N ASN A 22 -19.24 -16.26 21.55
CA ASN A 22 -17.89 -16.10 22.09
C ASN A 22 -16.79 -16.25 21.00
N PHE A 23 -16.94 -17.14 20.03
CA PHE A 23 -15.89 -17.33 18.99
C PHE A 23 -15.83 -16.14 18.02
N ARG A 24 -16.98 -15.57 17.64
CA ARG A 24 -17.03 -14.35 16.83
C ARG A 24 -16.37 -13.18 17.55
N PHE A 25 -16.64 -13.02 18.83
CA PHE A 25 -16.00 -11.97 19.64
C PHE A 25 -14.49 -12.17 19.70
N ILE A 26 -14.02 -13.41 19.91
CA ILE A 26 -12.59 -13.74 19.90
C ILE A 26 -11.96 -13.42 18.52
N SER A 27 -12.64 -13.75 17.41
CA SER A 27 -12.13 -13.45 16.07
C SER A 27 -11.91 -11.95 15.87
N ILE A 28 -12.90 -11.14 16.23
CA ILE A 28 -12.79 -9.67 16.11
C ILE A 28 -11.70 -9.13 17.04
N LEU A 29 -11.61 -9.63 18.26
CA LEU A 29 -10.57 -9.24 19.23
C LEU A 29 -9.17 -9.57 18.69
N VAL A 30 -8.95 -10.76 18.15
CA VAL A 30 -7.65 -11.17 17.57
C VAL A 30 -7.29 -10.25 16.39
N ILE A 31 -8.23 -9.96 15.49
CA ILE A 31 -8.00 -9.04 14.38
C ILE A 31 -7.58 -7.65 14.90
N PHE A 32 -8.28 -7.16 15.91
CA PHE A 32 -7.99 -5.85 16.51
C PHE A 32 -6.63 -5.82 17.23
N LEU A 33 -6.27 -6.90 17.94
CA LEU A 33 -4.95 -7.02 18.58
C LEU A 33 -3.81 -7.08 17.57
N VAL A 34 -3.98 -7.81 16.47
CA VAL A 34 -3.00 -7.83 15.36
C VAL A 34 -2.86 -6.43 14.76
N TRP A 35 -3.98 -5.76 14.49
CA TRP A 35 -3.96 -4.41 13.95
C TRP A 35 -3.28 -3.40 14.89
N ILE A 36 -3.61 -3.41 16.18
CA ILE A 36 -2.96 -2.52 17.16
C ILE A 36 -1.45 -2.77 17.21
N SER A 37 -1.04 -4.03 17.29
CA SER A 37 0.37 -4.38 17.46
C SER A 37 1.24 -4.03 16.25
N ILE A 38 0.69 -4.12 15.02
CA ILE A 38 1.45 -3.96 13.78
C ILE A 38 1.24 -2.57 13.17
N TYR A 39 -0.01 -2.14 13.04
CA TYR A 39 -0.35 -0.95 12.26
C TYR A 39 -0.45 0.30 13.12
N PHE A 40 -1.24 0.24 14.20
CA PHE A 40 -1.45 1.40 15.07
C PHE A 40 -0.17 1.79 15.83
N ALA A 41 0.55 0.83 16.42
CA ALA A 41 1.79 1.10 17.15
C ALA A 41 2.85 1.79 16.27
N GLY A 42 2.94 1.39 14.98
CA GLY A 42 3.88 1.98 14.04
C GLY A 42 3.41 3.26 13.34
N MET A 43 2.26 3.84 13.71
CA MET A 43 1.71 5.04 13.06
C MET A 43 2.48 6.32 13.43
N PHE A 44 3.09 6.36 14.63
CA PHE A 44 3.70 7.56 15.19
C PHE A 44 5.14 7.79 14.75
N THR A 45 5.80 6.78 14.21
CA THR A 45 7.20 6.82 13.74
C THR A 45 7.37 5.98 12.49
N PRO A 46 8.42 6.21 11.69
CA PRO A 46 9.30 7.38 11.66
C PRO A 46 8.58 8.64 11.18
N ALA A 47 9.31 9.74 10.96
CA ALA A 47 8.82 10.91 10.24
C ALA A 47 8.31 10.52 8.85
N LEU A 48 7.46 11.36 8.23
CA LEU A 48 7.05 11.15 6.84
C LEU A 48 8.26 11.23 5.91
N LEU A 49 8.18 10.49 4.82
CA LEU A 49 9.25 10.38 3.84
C LEU A 49 9.07 11.40 2.71
N ASP A 50 10.16 11.73 2.05
CA ASP A 50 10.13 12.48 0.80
C ASP A 50 9.36 11.68 -0.28
N ASP A 51 8.90 12.36 -1.33
CA ASP A 51 8.10 11.84 -2.43
C ASP A 51 6.72 11.32 -1.98
N VAL A 52 6.57 10.01 -1.86
CA VAL A 52 5.27 9.32 -1.75
C VAL A 52 4.46 9.76 -0.54
N ASP A 53 5.08 10.02 0.63
CA ASP A 53 4.32 10.41 1.81
C ASP A 53 3.94 11.88 1.76
N THR A 54 4.93 12.75 1.62
CA THR A 54 4.73 14.19 1.83
C THR A 54 4.10 14.91 0.65
N ILE A 55 4.25 14.41 -0.59
CA ILE A 55 3.48 14.94 -1.72
C ILE A 55 1.97 14.71 -1.48
N HIS A 56 1.59 13.51 -1.04
CA HIS A 56 0.20 13.20 -0.77
C HIS A 56 -0.32 13.91 0.48
N ALA A 57 0.51 14.02 1.52
CA ALA A 57 0.21 14.75 2.74
C ALA A 57 0.00 16.25 2.47
N GLU A 58 0.90 16.85 1.67
CA GLU A 58 0.82 18.26 1.27
C GLU A 58 -0.42 18.53 0.43
N ALA A 59 -0.73 17.65 -0.53
CA ALA A 59 -1.95 17.81 -1.32
C ALA A 59 -3.22 17.80 -0.45
N ALA A 60 -3.25 16.99 0.61
CA ALA A 60 -4.36 17.01 1.57
C ALA A 60 -4.33 18.26 2.47
N ARG A 61 -3.15 18.77 2.85
CA ARG A 61 -2.98 19.99 3.62
C ARG A 61 -3.47 21.21 2.83
N GLU A 62 -3.05 21.34 1.57
CA GLU A 62 -3.50 22.43 0.70
C GLU A 62 -4.99 22.37 0.42
N MET A 63 -5.60 21.19 0.34
CA MET A 63 -7.05 21.04 0.25
C MET A 63 -7.77 21.71 1.42
N VAL A 64 -7.27 21.54 2.64
CA VAL A 64 -7.82 22.19 3.84
C VAL A 64 -7.58 23.69 3.82
N LEU A 65 -6.34 24.14 3.53
CA LEU A 65 -5.96 25.55 3.53
C LEU A 65 -6.69 26.36 2.45
N ARG A 66 -6.89 25.79 1.27
CA ARG A 66 -7.58 26.43 0.14
C ARG A 66 -9.10 26.27 0.19
N HIS A 67 -9.62 25.44 1.09
CA HIS A 67 -11.02 25.01 1.08
C HIS A 67 -11.47 24.44 -0.27
N ASP A 68 -10.56 23.82 -1.02
CA ASP A 68 -10.83 23.19 -2.31
C ASP A 68 -10.76 21.66 -2.21
N TRP A 69 -11.93 21.03 -2.15
CA TRP A 69 -12.10 19.57 -2.05
C TRP A 69 -12.20 18.88 -3.42
N VAL A 70 -11.97 19.61 -4.51
CA VAL A 70 -12.10 19.10 -5.89
C VAL A 70 -10.75 18.99 -6.57
N THR A 71 -10.00 20.09 -6.64
CA THR A 71 -8.69 20.14 -7.26
C THR A 71 -7.61 19.92 -6.22
N LEU A 72 -6.74 18.95 -6.45
CA LEU A 72 -5.55 18.74 -5.63
C LEU A 72 -4.45 19.73 -6.03
N TYR A 73 -3.71 20.21 -5.05
CA TYR A 73 -2.54 21.07 -5.23
C TYR A 73 -1.38 20.54 -4.40
N THR A 74 -0.18 20.74 -4.88
CA THR A 74 1.06 20.46 -4.16
C THR A 74 2.03 21.60 -4.46
N ASP A 75 2.55 22.26 -3.43
CA ASP A 75 3.36 23.46 -3.56
C ASP A 75 2.69 24.56 -4.43
N GLY A 76 1.39 24.71 -4.28
CA GLY A 76 0.58 25.63 -5.06
C GLY A 76 0.26 25.22 -6.48
N ILE A 77 0.87 24.15 -7.00
CA ILE A 77 0.69 23.64 -8.36
C ILE A 77 -0.40 22.57 -8.40
N ARG A 78 -1.25 22.59 -9.44
CA ARG A 78 -2.29 21.56 -9.64
C ARG A 78 -1.71 20.16 -9.76
N TYR A 79 -2.23 19.24 -8.96
CA TYR A 79 -1.84 17.84 -8.91
C TYR A 79 -2.98 16.95 -9.42
N LEU A 80 -3.07 16.75 -10.75
CA LEU A 80 -4.25 16.19 -11.42
C LEU A 80 -4.18 14.70 -11.71
N GLU A 81 -3.16 14.00 -11.28
CA GLU A 81 -2.93 12.59 -11.62
C GLU A 81 -3.63 11.58 -10.70
N LYS A 82 -4.22 12.01 -9.61
CA LYS A 82 -4.77 11.12 -8.56
C LYS A 82 -6.26 11.37 -8.30
N ALA A 83 -6.94 10.30 -7.87
CA ALA A 83 -8.31 10.33 -7.41
C ALA A 83 -8.42 10.84 -5.95
N PRO A 84 -9.55 11.40 -5.50
CA PRO A 84 -9.61 12.24 -4.30
C PRO A 84 -9.79 11.49 -2.98
N LEU A 85 -10.28 10.24 -2.95
CA LEU A 85 -10.83 9.63 -1.74
C LEU A 85 -9.81 9.50 -0.61
N MET A 86 -8.57 9.15 -0.93
CA MET A 86 -7.49 9.07 0.07
C MET A 86 -7.19 10.45 0.65
N TYR A 87 -7.11 11.48 -0.20
CA TYR A 87 -6.84 12.86 0.21
C TYR A 87 -7.97 13.45 1.05
N TRP A 88 -9.22 13.14 0.71
CA TRP A 88 -10.36 13.50 1.55
C TRP A 88 -10.26 12.90 2.95
N GLY A 89 -9.82 11.64 3.05
CA GLY A 89 -9.59 10.99 4.33
C GLY A 89 -8.50 11.69 5.15
N VAL A 90 -7.37 12.02 4.52
CA VAL A 90 -6.26 12.72 5.18
C VAL A 90 -6.65 14.16 5.55
N ALA A 91 -7.32 14.89 4.64
CA ALA A 91 -7.80 16.24 4.90
C ALA A 91 -8.84 16.28 6.05
N ALA A 92 -9.75 15.32 6.11
CA ALA A 92 -10.67 15.16 7.23
C ALA A 92 -9.93 14.88 8.55
N SER A 93 -8.91 14.03 8.52
CA SER A 93 -8.04 13.79 9.68
C SER A 93 -7.35 15.07 10.14
N TYR A 94 -6.83 15.88 9.22
CA TYR A 94 -6.19 17.15 9.53
C TYR A 94 -7.16 18.19 10.13
N THR A 95 -8.38 18.22 9.63
CA THR A 95 -9.43 19.12 10.16
C THR A 95 -9.79 18.78 11.60
N ILE A 96 -9.73 17.50 11.98
CA ILE A 96 -10.12 17.03 13.34
C ILE A 96 -8.94 17.07 14.31
N PHE A 97 -7.76 16.62 13.85
CA PHE A 97 -6.61 16.35 14.73
C PHE A 97 -5.40 17.28 14.49
N GLY A 98 -5.49 18.18 13.51
CA GLY A 98 -4.35 18.99 13.07
C GLY A 98 -3.38 18.20 12.17
N VAL A 99 -2.45 18.93 11.53
CA VAL A 99 -1.44 18.38 10.63
C VAL A 99 -0.30 17.75 11.42
N SER A 100 -0.07 16.47 11.22
CA SER A 100 1.02 15.72 11.87
C SER A 100 1.27 14.39 11.16
N ASP A 101 2.40 13.72 11.48
CA ASP A 101 2.75 12.43 10.90
C ASP A 101 1.66 11.37 11.12
N TRP A 102 1.19 11.25 12.37
CA TRP A 102 0.19 10.25 12.70
C TRP A 102 -1.20 10.57 12.14
N SER A 103 -1.61 11.84 12.09
CA SER A 103 -2.90 12.23 11.49
C SER A 103 -2.90 12.04 9.97
N THR A 104 -1.74 12.15 9.31
CA THR A 104 -1.55 11.77 7.91
C THR A 104 -1.79 10.28 7.68
N ARG A 105 -1.23 9.43 8.57
CA ARG A 105 -1.30 7.96 8.43
C ARG A 105 -2.61 7.36 8.91
N LEU A 106 -3.34 8.03 9.79
CA LEU A 106 -4.55 7.51 10.44
C LEU A 106 -5.59 6.95 9.45
N PRO A 107 -5.96 7.63 8.35
CA PRO A 107 -6.95 7.10 7.40
C PRO A 107 -6.50 5.78 6.76
N LEU A 108 -5.22 5.65 6.41
CA LEU A 108 -4.67 4.42 5.83
C LEU A 108 -4.62 3.29 6.85
N MET A 109 -4.29 3.58 8.12
CA MET A 109 -4.30 2.59 9.20
C MET A 109 -5.70 2.08 9.50
N LEU A 110 -6.71 2.97 9.51
CA LEU A 110 -8.12 2.58 9.60
C LEU A 110 -8.57 1.79 8.37
N GLY A 111 -8.07 2.14 7.19
CA GLY A 111 -8.26 1.38 5.96
C GLY A 111 -7.71 -0.05 6.06
N ALA A 112 -6.55 -0.24 6.69
CA ALA A 112 -5.98 -1.56 6.95
C ALA A 112 -6.86 -2.41 7.88
N LEU A 113 -7.38 -1.82 8.97
CA LEU A 113 -8.33 -2.50 9.84
C LEU A 113 -9.61 -2.89 9.08
N ALA A 114 -10.16 -1.96 8.33
CA ALA A 114 -11.35 -2.20 7.52
C ALA A 114 -11.12 -3.30 6.47
N LEU A 115 -9.94 -3.33 5.85
CA LEU A 115 -9.57 -4.39 4.91
C LEU A 115 -9.45 -5.76 5.59
N MET A 116 -8.84 -5.84 6.78
CA MET A 116 -8.79 -7.08 7.57
C MET A 116 -10.20 -7.57 7.93
N LEU A 117 -11.08 -6.66 8.36
CA LEU A 117 -12.48 -6.98 8.68
C LEU A 117 -13.28 -7.37 7.43
N ALA A 118 -13.08 -6.72 6.29
CA ALA A 118 -13.72 -7.09 5.02
C ALA A 118 -13.27 -8.49 4.56
N THR A 119 -11.96 -8.78 4.68
CA THR A 119 -11.39 -10.10 4.37
C THR A 119 -11.94 -11.17 5.31
N TYR A 120 -12.07 -10.87 6.61
CA TYR A 120 -12.75 -11.74 7.56
C TYR A 120 -14.19 -12.01 7.17
N MET A 121 -14.98 -10.99 6.83
CA MET A 121 -16.39 -11.13 6.44
C MET A 121 -16.54 -12.00 5.18
N LEU A 122 -15.69 -11.75 4.18
CA LEU A 122 -15.68 -12.49 2.92
C LEU A 122 -15.23 -13.95 3.13
N GLY A 123 -14.14 -14.17 3.88
CA GLY A 123 -13.67 -15.51 4.24
C GLY A 123 -14.67 -16.28 5.10
N LYS A 124 -15.35 -15.61 6.03
CA LYS A 124 -16.42 -16.21 6.81
C LYS A 124 -17.61 -16.65 5.94
N SER A 125 -17.96 -15.86 4.93
CA SER A 125 -19.04 -16.20 3.99
C SER A 125 -18.70 -17.42 3.12
N ALA A 126 -17.41 -17.65 2.82
CA ALA A 126 -16.95 -18.78 2.01
C ALA A 126 -16.61 -20.03 2.82
N TYR A 127 -15.98 -19.86 3.99
CA TYR A 127 -15.31 -20.94 4.73
C TYR A 127 -15.75 -21.06 6.20
N GLY A 128 -16.72 -20.25 6.62
CA GLY A 128 -17.12 -20.18 8.02
C GLY A 128 -16.18 -19.33 8.89
N GLU A 129 -16.47 -19.31 10.18
CA GLU A 129 -15.84 -18.38 11.15
C GLU A 129 -14.31 -18.53 11.22
N ARG A 130 -13.79 -19.78 11.22
CA ARG A 130 -12.35 -20.04 11.27
C ARG A 130 -11.65 -19.57 10.00
N GLY A 131 -12.26 -19.83 8.83
CA GLY A 131 -11.70 -19.39 7.56
C GLY A 131 -11.64 -17.87 7.47
N GLY A 132 -12.66 -17.17 7.95
CA GLY A 132 -12.64 -15.71 8.05
C GLY A 132 -11.52 -15.20 8.95
N LEU A 133 -11.38 -15.76 10.16
CA LEU A 133 -10.32 -15.37 11.10
C LEU A 133 -8.94 -15.58 10.50
N TYR A 134 -8.65 -16.76 9.95
CA TYR A 134 -7.34 -17.05 9.36
C TYR A 134 -7.05 -16.17 8.15
N SER A 135 -8.02 -15.91 7.27
CA SER A 135 -7.84 -15.00 6.13
C SER A 135 -7.43 -13.60 6.57
N ALA A 136 -8.09 -13.05 7.62
CA ALA A 136 -7.75 -11.76 8.18
C ALA A 136 -6.38 -11.74 8.86
N VAL A 137 -6.01 -12.79 9.61
CA VAL A 137 -4.71 -12.91 10.27
C VAL A 137 -3.59 -13.06 9.24
N VAL A 138 -3.78 -13.90 8.22
CA VAL A 138 -2.84 -14.07 7.11
C VAL A 138 -2.55 -12.72 6.46
N LEU A 139 -3.60 -11.98 6.10
CA LEU A 139 -3.44 -10.66 5.48
C LEU A 139 -2.79 -9.65 6.42
N GLY A 140 -3.28 -9.57 7.67
CA GLY A 140 -2.82 -8.57 8.64
C GLY A 140 -1.40 -8.76 9.14
N THR A 141 -0.86 -9.99 9.06
CA THR A 141 0.51 -10.33 9.45
C THR A 141 1.45 -10.54 8.26
N ALA A 142 0.98 -10.34 7.04
CA ALA A 142 1.81 -10.44 5.85
C ALA A 142 2.70 -9.21 5.65
N VAL A 143 3.86 -9.41 5.01
CA VAL A 143 4.87 -8.36 4.80
C VAL A 143 4.34 -7.20 3.95
N GLY A 144 3.65 -7.51 2.83
CA GLY A 144 3.20 -6.52 1.87
C GLY A 144 2.25 -5.47 2.45
N PRO A 145 1.12 -5.84 3.08
CA PRO A 145 0.22 -4.88 3.70
C PRO A 145 0.91 -4.00 4.74
N TYR A 146 1.84 -4.56 5.52
CA TYR A 146 2.62 -3.78 6.49
C TYR A 146 3.48 -2.72 5.80
N ILE A 147 4.35 -3.11 4.86
CA ILE A 147 5.28 -2.18 4.18
C ILE A 147 4.49 -1.05 3.53
N TYR A 148 3.45 -1.38 2.77
CA TYR A 148 2.69 -0.39 2.02
C TYR A 148 1.62 0.38 2.83
N THR A 149 1.56 0.17 4.13
CA THR A 149 0.93 1.11 5.05
C THR A 149 1.92 2.13 5.63
N ARG A 150 3.23 1.96 5.36
CA ARG A 150 4.24 2.97 5.72
C ARG A 150 4.35 4.08 4.67
N PHE A 151 3.82 3.82 3.48
CA PHE A 151 3.77 4.77 2.36
C PHE A 151 2.32 5.18 2.10
N GLN A 152 2.09 6.46 1.79
CA GLN A 152 0.76 7.00 1.51
C GLN A 152 0.27 6.64 0.10
N ILE A 153 0.12 5.33 -0.20
CA ILE A 153 -0.38 4.84 -1.48
C ILE A 153 -1.79 4.24 -1.37
N PRO A 154 -2.64 4.46 -2.39
CA PRO A 154 -4.06 4.09 -2.32
C PRO A 154 -4.34 2.59 -2.52
N ASP A 155 -3.35 1.77 -2.91
CA ASP A 155 -3.55 0.39 -3.37
C ASP A 155 -4.15 -0.54 -2.32
N LEU A 156 -3.80 -0.35 -1.06
CA LEU A 156 -4.41 -1.09 0.05
C LEU A 156 -5.91 -0.79 0.16
N MET A 157 -6.31 0.47 -0.04
CA MET A 157 -7.73 0.85 -0.04
C MET A 157 -8.48 0.30 -1.26
N VAL A 158 -7.82 0.17 -2.42
CA VAL A 158 -8.40 -0.58 -3.56
C VAL A 158 -8.68 -2.02 -3.16
N GLY A 159 -7.75 -2.68 -2.47
CA GLY A 159 -7.96 -4.02 -1.91
C GLY A 159 -9.17 -4.10 -0.97
N LEU A 160 -9.40 -3.09 -0.14
CA LEU A 160 -10.58 -2.98 0.73
C LEU A 160 -11.88 -2.95 -0.07
N TRP A 161 -11.96 -2.08 -1.07
CA TRP A 161 -13.17 -1.95 -1.88
C TRP A 161 -13.45 -3.21 -2.70
N LEU A 162 -12.40 -3.87 -3.21
CA LEU A 162 -12.54 -5.15 -3.89
C LEU A 162 -13.03 -6.25 -2.95
N ALA A 163 -12.45 -6.37 -1.74
CA ALA A 163 -12.89 -7.36 -0.75
C ALA A 163 -14.37 -7.18 -0.36
N LEU A 164 -14.80 -5.93 -0.11
CA LEU A 164 -16.20 -5.63 0.15
C LEU A 164 -17.10 -5.87 -1.07
N GLY A 165 -16.63 -5.51 -2.27
CA GLY A 165 -17.35 -5.76 -3.52
C GLY A 165 -17.59 -7.25 -3.74
N PHE A 166 -16.55 -8.06 -3.60
CA PHE A 166 -16.69 -9.52 -3.71
C PHE A 166 -17.51 -10.14 -2.57
N TYR A 167 -17.50 -9.55 -1.37
CA TYR A 167 -18.43 -9.95 -0.31
C TYR A 167 -19.89 -9.74 -0.73
N PHE A 168 -20.25 -8.57 -1.26
CA PHE A 168 -21.60 -8.32 -1.75
C PHE A 168 -21.96 -9.21 -2.95
N PHE A 169 -21.01 -9.45 -3.85
CA PHE A 169 -21.22 -10.36 -4.97
C PHE A 169 -21.45 -11.79 -4.49
N GLN A 170 -20.62 -12.34 -3.60
CA GLN A 170 -20.79 -13.68 -3.04
C GLN A 170 -22.13 -13.81 -2.30
N ARG A 171 -22.50 -12.79 -1.53
CA ARG A 171 -23.80 -12.73 -0.89
C ARG A 171 -24.96 -12.77 -1.90
N SER A 172 -24.81 -12.07 -3.03
CA SER A 172 -25.82 -12.08 -4.10
C SER A 172 -26.02 -13.48 -4.70
N LEU A 173 -24.97 -14.31 -4.74
CA LEU A 173 -25.06 -15.70 -5.21
C LEU A 173 -25.83 -16.60 -4.24
N GLN A 174 -25.82 -16.28 -2.94
CA GLN A 174 -26.51 -17.02 -1.89
C GLN A 174 -27.98 -16.60 -1.74
N GLU A 175 -28.37 -15.43 -2.20
CA GLU A 175 -29.74 -14.91 -2.15
C GLU A 175 -30.52 -15.32 -3.41
N VAL A 176 -31.74 -15.87 -3.25
CA VAL A 176 -32.61 -16.23 -4.38
C VAL A 176 -32.90 -15.00 -5.25
N ASN A 177 -33.22 -13.88 -4.59
CA ASN A 177 -33.40 -12.56 -5.17
C ASN A 177 -32.55 -11.58 -4.39
N PRO A 178 -31.37 -11.17 -4.90
CA PRO A 178 -30.49 -10.25 -4.22
C PRO A 178 -31.21 -8.97 -3.76
N SER A 179 -30.98 -8.60 -2.51
CA SER A 179 -31.57 -7.41 -1.91
C SER A 179 -31.03 -6.14 -2.57
N ARG A 180 -31.76 -5.02 -2.44
CA ARG A 180 -31.24 -3.73 -2.89
C ARG A 180 -29.92 -3.40 -2.20
N LEU A 181 -29.83 -3.65 -0.89
CA LEU A 181 -28.62 -3.38 -0.12
C LEU A 181 -27.41 -4.17 -0.67
N THR A 182 -27.59 -5.43 -1.03
CA THR A 182 -26.55 -6.27 -1.62
C THR A 182 -26.06 -5.69 -2.97
N CYS A 183 -27.00 -5.33 -3.86
CA CYS A 183 -26.66 -4.81 -5.19
C CYS A 183 -26.06 -3.39 -5.13
N TRP A 184 -26.65 -2.52 -4.31
CA TRP A 184 -26.17 -1.14 -4.13
C TRP A 184 -24.85 -1.08 -3.35
N GLY A 185 -24.66 -2.01 -2.38
CA GLY A 185 -23.38 -2.18 -1.69
C GLY A 185 -22.25 -2.50 -2.66
N PHE A 186 -22.47 -3.42 -3.61
CA PHE A 186 -21.50 -3.69 -4.66
C PHE A 186 -21.23 -2.45 -5.53
N ALA A 187 -22.26 -1.74 -5.97
CA ALA A 187 -22.11 -0.52 -6.77
C ALA A 187 -21.36 0.59 -6.01
N THR A 188 -21.64 0.76 -4.71
CA THR A 188 -20.95 1.72 -3.84
C THR A 188 -19.46 1.37 -3.71
N THR A 189 -19.10 0.10 -3.51
CA THR A 189 -17.69 -0.30 -3.41
C THR A 189 -16.93 -0.08 -4.72
N CYS A 190 -17.55 -0.32 -5.86
CA CYS A 190 -16.99 0.03 -7.17
C CYS A 190 -16.78 1.55 -7.32
N ALA A 191 -17.74 2.36 -6.91
CA ALA A 191 -17.64 3.83 -6.97
C ALA A 191 -16.51 4.36 -6.05
N LEU A 192 -16.42 3.86 -4.82
CA LEU A 192 -15.34 4.21 -3.89
C LEU A 192 -13.97 3.75 -4.40
N SER A 193 -13.89 2.58 -5.05
CA SER A 193 -12.67 2.11 -5.69
C SER A 193 -12.23 3.03 -6.83
N VAL A 194 -13.17 3.51 -7.66
CA VAL A 194 -12.90 4.49 -8.72
C VAL A 194 -12.43 5.83 -8.14
N LEU A 195 -13.05 6.31 -7.07
CA LEU A 195 -12.62 7.52 -6.35
C LEU A 195 -11.30 7.34 -5.59
N THR A 196 -10.82 6.10 -5.42
CA THR A 196 -9.51 5.78 -4.81
C THR A 196 -8.40 5.73 -5.85
N LYS A 197 -8.59 5.02 -6.96
CA LYS A 197 -7.52 4.79 -7.97
C LYS A 197 -8.05 4.66 -9.41
N SER A 198 -9.15 5.35 -9.75
CA SER A 198 -9.65 5.44 -11.11
C SER A 198 -10.22 4.13 -11.69
N LEU A 199 -10.12 3.91 -13.02
CA LEU A 199 -10.83 2.88 -13.77
C LEU A 199 -10.56 1.44 -13.33
N ILE A 200 -9.43 1.14 -12.70
CA ILE A 200 -9.15 -0.21 -12.18
C ILE A 200 -10.19 -0.65 -11.15
N GLY A 201 -10.84 0.32 -10.46
CA GLY A 201 -11.97 0.07 -9.57
C GLY A 201 -13.20 -0.56 -10.24
N LEU A 202 -13.30 -0.49 -11.57
CA LEU A 202 -14.32 -1.19 -12.38
C LEU A 202 -13.73 -2.40 -13.09
N VAL A 203 -12.55 -2.26 -13.69
CA VAL A 203 -11.93 -3.30 -14.51
C VAL A 203 -11.77 -4.60 -13.71
N PHE A 204 -11.22 -4.53 -12.51
CA PHE A 204 -10.95 -5.73 -11.72
C PHE A 204 -12.20 -6.49 -11.27
N PRO A 205 -13.20 -5.84 -10.62
CA PRO A 205 -14.40 -6.57 -10.22
C PRO A 205 -15.21 -7.07 -11.41
N PHE A 206 -15.35 -6.29 -12.48
CA PHE A 206 -16.13 -6.73 -13.65
C PHE A 206 -15.44 -7.86 -14.42
N ALA A 207 -14.11 -7.80 -14.61
CA ALA A 207 -13.37 -8.89 -15.25
C ALA A 207 -13.44 -10.18 -14.41
N THR A 208 -13.22 -10.08 -13.09
CA THR A 208 -13.28 -11.22 -12.18
C THR A 208 -14.67 -11.87 -12.16
N ILE A 209 -15.72 -11.06 -11.97
CA ILE A 209 -17.11 -11.55 -11.94
C ILE A 209 -17.53 -12.08 -13.29
N GLY A 210 -17.17 -11.41 -14.37
CA GLY A 210 -17.46 -11.86 -15.73
C GLY A 210 -16.86 -13.23 -16.01
N LEU A 211 -15.58 -13.43 -15.69
CA LEU A 211 -14.90 -14.73 -15.82
C LEU A 211 -15.54 -15.78 -14.91
N PHE A 212 -15.84 -15.45 -13.66
CA PHE A 212 -16.48 -16.36 -12.72
C PHE A 212 -17.85 -16.84 -13.25
N LEU A 213 -18.71 -15.91 -13.67
CA LEU A 213 -20.04 -16.24 -14.20
C LEU A 213 -19.98 -17.00 -15.54
N LEU A 214 -18.97 -16.73 -16.36
CA LEU A 214 -18.73 -17.47 -17.58
C LEU A 214 -18.33 -18.91 -17.29
N LEU A 215 -17.34 -19.12 -16.43
CA LEU A 215 -16.81 -20.44 -16.07
C LEU A 215 -17.83 -21.30 -15.32
N THR A 216 -18.69 -20.67 -14.51
CA THR A 216 -19.77 -21.37 -13.79
C THR A 216 -21.07 -21.47 -14.58
N HIS A 217 -21.07 -21.07 -15.87
CA HIS A 217 -22.25 -21.06 -16.74
C HIS A 217 -23.47 -20.30 -16.15
N ASN A 218 -23.23 -19.30 -15.29
CA ASN A 218 -24.26 -18.58 -14.54
C ASN A 218 -24.44 -17.12 -14.97
N LEU A 219 -24.23 -16.79 -16.26
CA LEU A 219 -24.40 -15.42 -16.78
C LEU A 219 -25.81 -14.84 -16.55
N ARG A 220 -26.82 -15.70 -16.39
CA ARG A 220 -28.19 -15.26 -16.05
C ARG A 220 -28.26 -14.52 -14.71
N HIS A 221 -27.31 -14.75 -13.79
CA HIS A 221 -27.23 -14.05 -12.50
C HIS A 221 -27.09 -12.54 -12.65
N LEU A 222 -26.46 -12.04 -13.73
CA LEU A 222 -26.34 -10.61 -14.02
C LEU A 222 -27.70 -9.90 -14.03
N ARG A 223 -28.76 -10.56 -14.50
CA ARG A 223 -30.12 -10.00 -14.52
C ARG A 223 -30.70 -9.76 -13.12
N LYS A 224 -30.18 -10.48 -12.11
CA LYS A 224 -30.61 -10.33 -10.71
C LYS A 224 -29.93 -9.16 -9.99
N LEU A 225 -28.79 -8.65 -10.51
CA LEU A 225 -27.97 -7.62 -9.86
C LEU A 225 -28.53 -6.19 -9.97
N ARG A 226 -29.80 -6.03 -10.41
CA ARG A 226 -30.49 -4.71 -10.48
C ARG A 226 -29.64 -3.64 -11.19
N LEU A 227 -29.06 -4.00 -12.35
CA LEU A 227 -28.02 -3.22 -13.03
C LEU A 227 -28.37 -1.72 -13.18
N VAL A 228 -29.62 -1.39 -13.54
CA VAL A 228 -30.04 0.02 -13.72
C VAL A 228 -29.90 0.81 -12.42
N SER A 229 -30.51 0.32 -11.33
CA SER A 229 -30.45 1.05 -10.04
C SER A 229 -29.05 1.03 -9.44
N SER A 230 -28.26 -0.04 -9.65
CA SER A 230 -26.87 -0.12 -9.24
C SER A 230 -25.98 0.87 -10.01
N SER A 231 -26.21 1.05 -11.32
CA SER A 231 -25.52 2.07 -12.11
C SER A 231 -25.86 3.49 -11.67
N ILE A 232 -27.11 3.74 -11.30
CA ILE A 232 -27.49 5.06 -10.73
C ILE A 232 -26.75 5.33 -9.42
N VAL A 233 -26.67 4.36 -8.50
CA VAL A 233 -25.91 4.50 -7.25
C VAL A 233 -24.43 4.74 -7.52
N PHE A 234 -23.84 3.94 -8.43
CA PHE A 234 -22.45 4.13 -8.84
C PHE A 234 -22.18 5.54 -9.38
N LEU A 235 -22.99 5.99 -10.33
CA LEU A 235 -22.84 7.32 -10.94
C LEU A 235 -23.09 8.46 -9.94
N ALA A 236 -24.08 8.32 -9.07
CA ALA A 236 -24.35 9.32 -8.03
C ALA A 236 -23.17 9.55 -7.07
N ILE A 237 -22.34 8.52 -6.85
CA ILE A 237 -21.17 8.60 -5.97
C ILE A 237 -19.92 9.01 -6.75
N ALA A 238 -19.64 8.37 -7.90
CA ALA A 238 -18.39 8.56 -8.62
C ALA A 238 -18.39 9.79 -9.55
N ALA A 239 -19.50 10.09 -10.23
CA ALA A 239 -19.52 11.11 -11.27
C ALA A 239 -19.35 12.55 -10.76
N PRO A 240 -19.91 12.97 -9.59
CA PRO A 240 -19.85 14.37 -9.17
C PRO A 240 -18.44 14.93 -9.12
N TRP A 241 -17.50 14.21 -8.48
CA TRP A 241 -16.12 14.69 -8.42
C TRP A 241 -15.47 14.77 -9.80
N HIS A 242 -15.64 13.77 -10.66
CA HIS A 242 -15.03 13.75 -11.99
C HIS A 242 -15.56 14.91 -12.86
N ILE A 243 -16.86 15.20 -12.76
CA ILE A 243 -17.48 16.32 -13.48
C ILE A 243 -16.94 17.66 -12.95
N LEU A 244 -16.90 17.84 -11.61
CA LEU A 244 -16.39 19.08 -11.02
C LEU A 244 -14.90 19.28 -11.32
N ALA A 245 -14.09 18.23 -11.24
CA ALA A 245 -12.67 18.29 -11.58
C ALA A 245 -12.45 18.68 -13.05
N ALA A 246 -13.28 18.15 -13.97
CA ALA A 246 -13.23 18.52 -15.37
C ALA A 246 -13.63 19.99 -15.64
N ILE A 247 -14.66 20.46 -14.96
CA ILE A 247 -15.13 21.86 -15.08
C ILE A 247 -14.08 22.84 -14.54
N ARG A 248 -13.46 22.53 -13.38
CA ARG A 248 -12.47 23.41 -12.74
C ARG A 248 -11.09 23.39 -13.42
N ASN A 249 -10.78 22.35 -14.16
CA ASN A 249 -9.50 22.18 -14.84
C ASN A 249 -9.70 21.91 -16.35
N PRO A 250 -10.28 22.88 -17.10
CA PRO A 250 -10.53 22.72 -18.52
C PRO A 250 -9.23 22.77 -19.34
N ALA A 251 -9.33 22.45 -20.61
CA ALA A 251 -8.22 22.70 -21.55
C ALA A 251 -7.99 24.22 -21.69
N GLN A 252 -6.71 24.64 -21.59
CA GLN A 252 -6.30 26.06 -21.70
C GLN A 252 -4.96 26.17 -22.44
N GLY A 253 -4.92 26.88 -23.54
CA GLY A 253 -3.71 27.05 -24.34
C GLY A 253 -3.13 25.69 -24.78
N ALA A 254 -1.91 25.39 -24.37
CA ALA A 254 -1.24 24.12 -24.65
C ALA A 254 -1.66 22.97 -23.72
N VAL A 255 -2.41 23.26 -22.64
CA VAL A 255 -2.84 22.27 -21.66
C VAL A 255 -4.15 21.63 -22.12
N ARG A 256 -4.17 20.29 -22.21
CA ARG A 256 -5.36 19.52 -22.66
C ARG A 256 -6.42 19.32 -21.58
N GLY A 257 -6.24 19.87 -20.36
CA GLY A 257 -7.16 19.79 -19.24
C GLY A 257 -7.19 18.43 -18.52
N PHE A 258 -8.04 18.38 -17.46
CA PHE A 258 -8.13 17.24 -16.56
C PHE A 258 -8.54 15.94 -17.26
N LEU A 259 -9.59 15.95 -18.10
CA LEU A 259 -10.11 14.72 -18.71
C LEU A 259 -9.04 13.99 -19.54
N TRP A 260 -8.28 14.74 -20.34
CA TRP A 260 -7.19 14.13 -21.11
C TRP A 260 -6.08 13.61 -20.21
N PHE A 261 -5.64 14.42 -19.26
CA PHE A 261 -4.52 14.06 -18.40
C PHE A 261 -4.87 12.85 -17.52
N TYR A 262 -6.02 12.90 -16.84
CA TYR A 262 -6.43 11.86 -15.90
C TYR A 262 -6.83 10.55 -16.58
N PHE A 263 -7.63 10.59 -17.65
CA PHE A 263 -8.12 9.36 -18.29
C PHE A 263 -7.21 8.87 -19.41
N VAL A 264 -6.70 9.76 -20.27
CA VAL A 264 -5.89 9.32 -21.42
C VAL A 264 -4.44 9.11 -20.99
N ASN A 265 -3.79 10.12 -20.36
CA ASN A 265 -2.38 10.02 -19.99
C ASN A 265 -2.14 9.03 -18.85
N GLU A 266 -2.87 9.18 -17.72
CA GLU A 266 -2.63 8.39 -16.51
C GLU A 266 -3.26 6.98 -16.55
N GLN A 267 -4.17 6.69 -17.47
CA GLN A 267 -4.75 5.36 -17.62
C GLN A 267 -4.24 4.66 -18.89
N PHE A 268 -4.58 5.16 -20.09
CA PHE A 268 -4.25 4.47 -21.33
C PHE A 268 -2.76 4.58 -21.69
N LEU A 269 -2.20 5.80 -21.71
CA LEU A 269 -0.80 5.98 -22.10
C LEU A 269 0.15 5.36 -21.07
N ARG A 270 -0.18 5.44 -19.78
CA ARG A 270 0.57 4.76 -18.73
C ARG A 270 0.52 3.25 -18.90
N TYR A 271 -0.65 2.68 -19.21
CA TYR A 271 -0.80 1.24 -19.43
C TYR A 271 0.12 0.73 -20.56
N VAL A 272 0.22 1.47 -21.65
CA VAL A 272 1.07 1.11 -22.81
C VAL A 272 2.50 1.68 -22.73
N ASN A 273 2.94 2.16 -21.55
CA ASN A 273 4.26 2.77 -21.31
C ASN A 273 4.59 3.98 -22.21
N LYS A 274 3.59 4.83 -22.46
CA LYS A 274 3.69 6.08 -23.26
C LYS A 274 3.23 7.31 -22.47
N ARG A 275 3.21 7.24 -21.16
CA ARG A 275 2.87 8.37 -20.27
C ARG A 275 3.79 9.56 -20.48
N VAL A 276 3.27 10.76 -20.36
CA VAL A 276 4.06 12.02 -20.42
C VAL A 276 3.76 12.84 -19.16
N PRO A 277 4.81 13.26 -18.43
CA PRO A 277 6.23 12.91 -18.60
C PRO A 277 6.46 11.41 -18.37
N ALA A 278 7.59 10.89 -18.83
CA ALA A 278 7.96 9.51 -18.57
C ALA A 278 7.89 9.21 -17.07
N GLY A 279 7.34 8.07 -16.73
CA GLY A 279 7.25 7.63 -15.33
C GLY A 279 8.50 6.85 -14.92
N TYR A 280 8.40 6.22 -13.73
CA TYR A 280 9.42 5.31 -13.21
C TYR A 280 9.59 4.08 -14.10
N ASP A 281 10.77 3.48 -14.05
CA ASP A 281 11.08 2.24 -14.76
C ASP A 281 10.12 1.11 -14.37
N THR A 282 9.83 0.28 -15.34
CA THR A 282 8.91 -0.85 -15.14
C THR A 282 9.65 -2.01 -14.48
N VAL A 283 9.15 -2.51 -13.35
CA VAL A 283 9.68 -3.70 -12.68
C VAL A 283 9.66 -4.91 -13.63
N PRO A 284 10.77 -5.68 -13.76
CA PRO A 284 10.82 -6.88 -14.57
C PRO A 284 9.73 -7.89 -14.21
N LEU A 285 9.17 -8.57 -15.21
CA LEU A 285 7.98 -9.43 -15.05
C LEU A 285 8.17 -10.53 -14.00
N PHE A 286 9.32 -11.21 -14.02
CA PHE A 286 9.60 -12.29 -13.07
C PHE A 286 9.76 -11.78 -11.63
N ILE A 287 10.30 -10.57 -11.44
CA ILE A 287 10.38 -9.91 -10.12
C ILE A 287 8.96 -9.57 -9.67
N PHE A 288 8.13 -8.99 -10.55
CA PHE A 288 6.75 -8.63 -10.23
C PHE A 288 5.92 -9.84 -9.75
N TRP A 289 6.07 -11.01 -10.38
CA TRP A 289 5.42 -12.24 -9.94
C TRP A 289 6.02 -12.77 -8.63
N GLY A 290 7.33 -12.69 -8.49
CA GLY A 290 8.02 -13.08 -7.26
C GLY A 290 7.61 -12.22 -6.06
N LEU A 291 7.40 -10.93 -6.27
CA LEU A 291 6.97 -10.01 -5.22
C LEU A 291 5.61 -10.38 -4.63
N LEU A 292 4.66 -10.92 -5.41
CA LEU A 292 3.40 -11.43 -4.86
C LEU A 292 3.64 -12.49 -3.76
N LEU A 293 4.62 -13.38 -3.99
CA LEU A 293 4.99 -14.42 -3.03
C LEU A 293 5.72 -13.85 -1.81
N VAL A 294 6.55 -12.82 -2.02
CA VAL A 294 7.24 -12.11 -0.95
C VAL A 294 6.27 -11.33 -0.06
N TRP A 295 5.29 -10.64 -0.67
CA TRP A 295 4.35 -9.81 0.07
C TRP A 295 3.42 -10.61 0.99
N ILE A 296 3.21 -11.92 0.75
CA ILE A 296 2.38 -12.78 1.59
C ILE A 296 3.20 -13.64 2.58
N ILE A 297 4.54 -13.50 2.66
CA ILE A 297 5.36 -14.17 3.68
C ILE A 297 4.79 -13.87 5.09
N PRO A 298 4.73 -14.88 6.01
CA PRO A 298 5.30 -16.23 5.94
C PRO A 298 4.34 -17.27 5.32
N TRP A 299 3.14 -16.84 4.97
CA TRP A 299 2.04 -17.71 4.57
C TRP A 299 2.20 -18.31 3.19
N THR A 300 3.14 -17.81 2.39
CA THR A 300 3.46 -18.28 1.03
C THR A 300 3.68 -19.80 0.96
N VAL A 301 4.24 -20.40 2.00
CA VAL A 301 4.53 -21.84 2.03
C VAL A 301 3.28 -22.72 2.02
N PHE A 302 2.11 -22.15 2.36
CA PHE A 302 0.81 -22.84 2.30
C PHE A 302 0.05 -22.56 1.00
N LEU A 303 0.57 -21.68 0.14
CA LEU A 303 -0.08 -21.33 -1.13
C LEU A 303 -0.23 -22.51 -2.10
N PRO A 304 0.78 -23.40 -2.27
CA PRO A 304 0.63 -24.56 -3.16
C PRO A 304 -0.57 -25.44 -2.76
N GLU A 305 -0.76 -25.66 -1.46
CA GLU A 305 -1.86 -26.45 -0.92
C GLU A 305 -3.21 -25.74 -1.14
N ALA A 306 -3.25 -24.43 -0.90
CA ALA A 306 -4.46 -23.63 -1.12
C ALA A 306 -4.87 -23.59 -2.59
N VAL A 307 -3.89 -23.49 -3.51
CA VAL A 307 -4.12 -23.56 -4.96
C VAL A 307 -4.63 -24.94 -5.38
N GLY A 308 -4.17 -26.02 -4.72
CA GLY A 308 -4.64 -27.37 -4.96
C GLY A 308 -6.14 -27.58 -4.69
N GLU A 309 -6.78 -26.69 -3.91
CA GLU A 309 -8.21 -26.73 -3.62
C GLU A 309 -9.08 -25.93 -4.61
N ILE A 310 -8.48 -25.28 -5.61
CA ILE A 310 -9.23 -24.59 -6.66
C ILE A 310 -9.95 -25.66 -7.51
N PRO A 311 -11.26 -25.48 -7.82
CA PRO A 311 -12.00 -26.44 -8.62
C PRO A 311 -11.34 -26.73 -9.97
N ARG A 312 -11.22 -28.02 -10.29
CA ARG A 312 -10.68 -28.45 -11.58
C ARG A 312 -11.68 -28.18 -12.69
N TRP A 313 -11.17 -28.11 -13.93
CA TRP A 313 -12.00 -27.81 -15.10
C TRP A 313 -13.24 -28.75 -15.24
N GLU A 314 -13.08 -30.00 -14.87
CA GLU A 314 -14.17 -31.00 -14.89
C GLU A 314 -15.28 -30.66 -13.87
N GLU A 315 -14.88 -30.17 -12.69
CA GLU A 315 -15.78 -29.78 -11.61
C GLU A 315 -16.60 -28.53 -11.95
N LEU A 316 -16.05 -27.61 -12.79
CA LEU A 316 -16.76 -26.41 -13.24
C LEU A 316 -18.03 -26.73 -14.04
N ARG A 317 -18.16 -27.93 -14.59
CA ARG A 317 -19.34 -28.40 -15.28
C ARG A 317 -20.45 -28.88 -14.33
N SER A 318 -20.11 -29.09 -13.07
CA SER A 318 -21.05 -29.47 -12.01
C SER A 318 -21.43 -28.24 -11.18
N ARG A 319 -22.39 -28.41 -10.27
CA ARG A 319 -22.75 -27.36 -9.34
C ARG A 319 -21.71 -27.26 -8.23
N LEU A 320 -20.97 -26.17 -8.20
CA LEU A 320 -19.99 -25.89 -7.16
C LEU A 320 -20.69 -25.59 -5.82
N ASP A 321 -20.15 -26.09 -4.73
CA ASP A 321 -20.54 -25.69 -3.39
C ASP A 321 -20.01 -24.28 -3.04
N VAL A 322 -20.40 -23.74 -1.87
CA VAL A 322 -20.05 -22.37 -1.45
C VAL A 322 -18.54 -22.20 -1.31
N ARG A 323 -17.82 -23.20 -0.82
CA ARG A 323 -16.37 -23.19 -0.65
C ARG A 323 -15.66 -23.21 -2.00
N GLN A 324 -16.05 -24.10 -2.90
CA GLN A 324 -15.53 -24.19 -4.26
C GLN A 324 -15.77 -22.90 -5.05
N GLN A 325 -16.96 -22.29 -4.90
CA GLN A 325 -17.25 -20.97 -5.48
C GLN A 325 -16.33 -19.90 -4.93
N GLY A 326 -16.06 -19.90 -3.62
CA GLY A 326 -15.10 -19.00 -2.98
C GLY A 326 -13.68 -19.17 -3.54
N ASN A 327 -13.17 -20.41 -3.58
CA ASN A 327 -11.85 -20.73 -4.11
C ASN A 327 -11.69 -20.26 -5.56
N LEU A 328 -12.68 -20.52 -6.41
CA LEU A 328 -12.67 -20.07 -7.80
C LEU A 328 -12.67 -18.53 -7.90
N LEU A 329 -13.56 -17.86 -7.16
CA LEU A 329 -13.68 -16.40 -7.18
C LEU A 329 -12.37 -15.73 -6.76
N PHE A 330 -11.74 -16.20 -5.69
CA PHE A 330 -10.51 -15.61 -5.17
C PHE A 330 -9.30 -15.90 -6.06
N ALA A 331 -9.23 -17.10 -6.63
CA ALA A 331 -8.22 -17.43 -7.63
C ALA A 331 -8.33 -16.52 -8.87
N LEU A 332 -9.55 -16.32 -9.39
CA LEU A 332 -9.78 -15.42 -10.52
C LEU A 332 -9.48 -13.96 -10.17
N TRP A 333 -9.79 -13.51 -8.95
CA TRP A 333 -9.45 -12.18 -8.49
C TRP A 333 -7.93 -11.94 -8.54
N ALA A 334 -7.14 -12.83 -7.94
CA ALA A 334 -5.69 -12.74 -7.98
C ALA A 334 -5.15 -12.80 -9.42
N LEU A 335 -5.66 -13.74 -10.23
CA LEU A 335 -5.25 -13.95 -11.61
C LEU A 335 -5.54 -12.71 -12.49
N VAL A 336 -6.71 -12.09 -12.35
CA VAL A 336 -7.09 -10.89 -13.13
C VAL A 336 -6.13 -9.74 -12.86
N ILE A 337 -5.80 -9.48 -11.59
CA ILE A 337 -4.90 -8.38 -11.23
C ILE A 337 -3.48 -8.64 -11.73
N VAL A 338 -2.93 -9.82 -11.42
CA VAL A 338 -1.58 -10.19 -11.85
C VAL A 338 -1.48 -10.23 -13.38
N GLY A 339 -2.49 -10.80 -14.05
CA GLY A 339 -2.58 -10.84 -15.51
C GLY A 339 -2.65 -9.45 -16.12
N PHE A 340 -3.52 -8.57 -15.61
CA PHE A 340 -3.66 -7.19 -16.11
C PHE A 340 -2.32 -6.43 -16.07
N PHE A 341 -1.65 -6.44 -14.93
CA PHE A 341 -0.37 -5.74 -14.78
C PHE A 341 0.81 -6.44 -15.46
N SER A 342 0.69 -7.73 -15.81
CA SER A 342 1.70 -8.42 -16.62
C SER A 342 1.85 -7.83 -18.03
N PHE A 343 0.79 -7.20 -18.55
CA PHE A 343 0.76 -6.55 -19.86
C PHE A 343 0.87 -5.01 -19.80
N SER A 344 1.14 -4.44 -18.62
CA SER A 344 1.21 -3.00 -18.40
C SER A 344 2.55 -2.59 -17.79
N THR A 345 2.74 -1.28 -17.55
CA THR A 345 3.79 -0.80 -16.64
C THR A 345 3.57 -1.39 -15.26
N ARG A 346 4.63 -1.83 -14.62
CA ARG A 346 4.61 -2.52 -13.33
C ARG A 346 5.37 -1.74 -12.27
N GLN A 347 4.76 -1.66 -11.10
CA GLN A 347 5.40 -1.18 -9.88
C GLN A 347 5.32 -2.29 -8.82
N GLU A 348 6.21 -2.27 -7.85
CA GLU A 348 6.34 -3.30 -6.82
C GLU A 348 5.03 -3.55 -6.05
N TYR A 349 4.25 -2.49 -5.84
CA TYR A 349 3.01 -2.52 -5.07
C TYR A 349 1.72 -2.82 -5.87
N TYR A 350 1.81 -2.99 -7.20
CA TYR A 350 0.61 -3.24 -8.01
C TYR A 350 -0.04 -4.61 -7.77
N THR A 351 0.66 -5.52 -7.09
CA THR A 351 0.08 -6.79 -6.64
C THR A 351 -0.74 -6.67 -5.35
N LEU A 352 -0.66 -5.56 -4.60
CA LEU A 352 -1.35 -5.39 -3.31
C LEU A 352 -2.86 -5.66 -3.36
N PRO A 353 -3.62 -5.20 -4.37
CA PRO A 353 -5.05 -5.48 -4.43
C PRO A 353 -5.39 -6.96 -4.64
N ALA A 354 -4.40 -7.82 -4.98
CA ALA A 354 -4.56 -9.28 -5.08
C ALA A 354 -4.30 -10.01 -3.75
N LEU A 355 -3.59 -9.37 -2.80
CA LEU A 355 -3.22 -10.03 -1.54
C LEU A 355 -4.40 -10.50 -0.70
N PRO A 356 -5.54 -9.78 -0.61
CA PRO A 356 -6.70 -10.30 0.11
C PRO A 356 -7.23 -11.61 -0.49
N ALA A 357 -7.19 -11.75 -1.82
CA ALA A 357 -7.60 -12.98 -2.50
C ALA A 357 -6.68 -14.16 -2.14
N VAL A 358 -5.37 -13.94 -2.16
CA VAL A 358 -4.37 -14.94 -1.77
C VAL A 358 -4.53 -15.31 -0.29
N ALA A 359 -4.74 -14.31 0.57
CA ALA A 359 -4.97 -14.53 2.00
C ALA A 359 -6.26 -15.32 2.28
N LEU A 360 -7.31 -15.11 1.47
CA LEU A 360 -8.56 -15.88 1.53
C LEU A 360 -8.33 -17.34 1.16
N LEU A 361 -7.63 -17.63 0.08
CA LEU A 361 -7.30 -19.00 -0.32
C LEU A 361 -6.51 -19.72 0.78
N ILE A 362 -5.45 -19.10 1.27
CA ILE A 362 -4.62 -19.66 2.35
C ILE A 362 -5.44 -19.83 3.64
N GLY A 363 -6.22 -18.83 4.03
CA GLY A 363 -7.06 -18.86 5.23
C GLY A 363 -8.13 -19.96 5.17
N GLY A 364 -8.70 -20.20 3.99
CA GLY A 364 -9.61 -21.32 3.73
C GLY A 364 -8.92 -22.67 3.97
N TRP A 365 -7.73 -22.86 3.41
CA TRP A 365 -6.95 -24.09 3.60
C TRP A 365 -6.53 -24.29 5.08
N LEU A 366 -6.05 -23.25 5.76
CA LEU A 366 -5.68 -23.31 7.18
C LEU A 366 -6.88 -23.67 8.08
N ALA A 367 -8.08 -23.27 7.68
CA ALA A 367 -9.31 -23.61 8.40
C ALA A 367 -9.60 -25.13 8.34
N GLU A 368 -9.39 -25.76 7.18
CA GLU A 368 -9.52 -27.21 7.01
C GLU A 368 -8.43 -27.97 7.79
N GLU A 369 -7.17 -27.53 7.70
CA GLU A 369 -6.08 -28.12 8.47
C GLU A 369 -6.38 -28.09 9.99
N SER A 370 -7.05 -27.03 10.44
CA SER A 370 -7.36 -26.78 11.85
C SER A 370 -8.72 -27.33 12.29
N ALA A 371 -9.46 -27.98 11.39
CA ALA A 371 -10.75 -28.57 11.71
C ALA A 371 -10.59 -29.79 12.63
N PRO A 372 -11.57 -30.09 13.51
CA PRO A 372 -11.52 -31.28 14.36
C PRO A 372 -11.45 -32.59 13.58
N ASP A 373 -12.04 -32.59 12.38
CA ASP A 373 -12.12 -33.71 11.43
C ASP A 373 -11.09 -33.58 10.30
N ALA A 374 -10.02 -32.79 10.50
CA ALA A 374 -8.96 -32.60 9.51
C ALA A 374 -8.38 -33.94 9.04
N THR A 375 -8.28 -34.08 7.74
CA THR A 375 -7.78 -35.33 7.14
C THR A 375 -6.28 -35.51 7.42
N PRO A 376 -5.78 -36.76 7.47
CA PRO A 376 -4.34 -37.01 7.62
C PRO A 376 -3.49 -36.36 6.52
N SER A 377 -4.04 -36.16 5.31
CA SER A 377 -3.40 -35.47 4.20
C SER A 377 -3.19 -33.98 4.50
N HIS A 378 -4.21 -33.26 4.99
CA HIS A 378 -4.08 -31.84 5.37
C HIS A 378 -3.04 -31.66 6.49
N LEU A 379 -3.08 -32.49 7.53
CA LEU A 379 -2.11 -32.43 8.62
C LEU A 379 -0.67 -32.77 8.15
N ARG A 380 -0.52 -33.65 7.16
CA ARG A 380 0.78 -33.98 6.56
C ARG A 380 1.29 -32.82 5.72
N ALA A 381 0.44 -32.25 4.88
CA ALA A 381 0.76 -31.11 4.03
C ALA A 381 1.22 -29.91 4.87
N GLY A 382 0.48 -29.54 5.93
CA GLY A 382 0.86 -28.45 6.83
C GLY A 382 2.21 -28.68 7.53
N ARG A 383 2.54 -29.94 7.85
CA ARG A 383 3.90 -30.27 8.37
C ARG A 383 4.99 -30.08 7.32
N ILE A 384 4.75 -30.50 6.08
CA ILE A 384 5.71 -30.34 4.97
C ILE A 384 5.96 -28.86 4.73
N SER A 385 4.89 -28.05 4.61
CA SER A 385 4.99 -26.58 4.43
C SER A 385 5.73 -25.92 5.60
N SER A 386 5.52 -26.41 6.84
CA SER A 386 6.24 -25.89 8.03
C SER A 386 7.71 -26.28 8.02
N TRP A 387 8.08 -27.46 7.56
CA TRP A 387 9.48 -27.84 7.34
C TRP A 387 10.14 -26.98 6.26
N ALA A 388 9.45 -26.76 5.14
CA ALA A 388 9.94 -25.87 4.08
C ALA A 388 10.16 -24.45 4.63
N PHE A 389 9.22 -23.94 5.42
CA PHE A 389 9.37 -22.62 6.05
C PHE A 389 10.52 -22.57 7.05
N LEU A 390 10.69 -23.57 7.91
CA LEU A 390 11.81 -23.62 8.85
C LEU A 390 13.16 -23.66 8.13
N LEU A 391 13.26 -24.38 7.00
CA LEU A 391 14.46 -24.40 6.18
C LEU A 391 14.77 -23.00 5.61
N LEU A 392 13.77 -22.34 5.03
CA LEU A 392 13.92 -20.96 4.51
C LEU A 392 14.29 -19.97 5.62
N ALA A 393 13.60 -20.05 6.77
CA ALA A 393 13.89 -19.22 7.94
C ALA A 393 15.28 -19.50 8.51
N GLY A 394 15.73 -20.76 8.50
CA GLY A 394 17.06 -21.17 8.88
C GLY A 394 18.15 -20.59 7.95
N VAL A 395 17.95 -20.66 6.65
CA VAL A 395 18.85 -20.02 5.66
C VAL A 395 18.89 -18.49 5.88
N ALA A 396 17.74 -17.85 6.08
CA ALA A 396 17.68 -16.42 6.36
C ALA A 396 18.38 -16.07 7.69
N ALA A 397 18.20 -16.90 8.73
CA ALA A 397 18.88 -16.72 10.01
C ALA A 397 20.40 -16.86 9.90
N VAL A 398 20.88 -17.86 9.17
CA VAL A 398 22.33 -18.04 8.91
C VAL A 398 22.90 -16.87 8.15
N ALA A 399 22.22 -16.41 7.09
CA ALA A 399 22.61 -15.21 6.35
C ALA A 399 22.61 -13.96 7.27
N GLY A 400 21.58 -13.80 8.09
CA GLY A 400 21.51 -12.72 9.09
C GLY A 400 22.64 -12.76 10.11
N ILE A 401 23.01 -13.95 10.61
CA ILE A 401 24.17 -14.14 11.50
C ILE A 401 25.47 -13.78 10.78
N ALA A 402 25.65 -14.20 9.53
CA ALA A 402 26.83 -13.83 8.75
C ALA A 402 26.95 -12.32 8.57
N LEU A 403 25.82 -11.63 8.25
CA LEU A 403 25.77 -10.17 8.18
C LEU A 403 26.07 -9.53 9.56
N LEU A 404 25.54 -10.07 10.63
CA LEU A 404 25.79 -9.57 12.01
C LEU A 404 27.28 -9.69 12.37
N LEU A 405 27.91 -10.82 12.05
CA LEU A 405 29.34 -11.06 12.31
C LEU A 405 30.25 -10.17 11.45
N SER A 406 29.84 -9.86 10.21
CA SER A 406 30.56 -8.95 9.33
C SER A 406 30.35 -7.48 9.67
N SER A 407 29.30 -7.14 10.43
CA SER A 407 28.95 -5.77 10.76
C SER A 407 29.94 -5.16 11.78
N ARG A 408 30.17 -3.85 11.66
CA ARG A 408 30.99 -3.07 12.60
C ARG A 408 30.15 -1.94 13.16
N ALA A 409 30.19 -1.72 14.46
CA ALA A 409 29.48 -0.60 15.07
C ALA A 409 30.02 0.72 14.50
N PRO A 410 29.18 1.62 13.98
CA PRO A 410 29.64 2.94 13.56
C PRO A 410 30.10 3.75 14.77
N ALA A 411 30.95 4.75 14.54
CA ALA A 411 31.33 5.70 15.58
C ALA A 411 30.10 6.51 16.02
N PRO A 412 29.99 6.87 17.31
CA PRO A 412 28.90 7.71 17.77
C PRO A 412 28.85 9.04 17.00
N GLY A 413 27.66 9.42 16.51
CA GLY A 413 27.45 10.66 15.76
C GLY A 413 27.79 10.61 14.25
N THR A 414 28.20 9.44 13.72
CA THR A 414 28.39 9.30 12.26
C THR A 414 27.04 9.30 11.55
N ASP A 415 26.91 10.11 10.48
CA ASP A 415 25.73 10.04 9.63
C ASP A 415 25.69 8.70 8.88
N LEU A 416 24.51 8.11 8.81
CA LEU A 416 24.33 6.84 8.10
C LEU A 416 24.67 6.98 6.61
N ALA A 417 24.43 8.15 6.01
CA ALA A 417 24.75 8.44 4.62
C ALA A 417 26.23 8.26 4.29
N ASP A 418 27.13 8.68 5.19
CA ASP A 418 28.59 8.55 5.01
C ASP A 418 29.06 7.09 4.97
N LEU A 419 28.20 6.19 5.41
CA LEU A 419 28.46 4.76 5.49
C LEU A 419 27.88 3.97 4.30
N LEU A 420 27.12 4.61 3.42
CA LEU A 420 26.53 3.97 2.25
C LEU A 420 27.53 3.83 1.11
N LYS A 421 27.34 2.85 0.23
CA LYS A 421 28.15 2.65 -0.98
C LYS A 421 27.74 3.51 -2.15
N LYS A 422 26.46 3.85 -2.20
CA LYS A 422 25.82 4.62 -3.27
C LYS A 422 25.32 5.95 -2.73
N ASN A 423 24.96 6.84 -3.65
CA ASN A 423 24.31 8.07 -3.28
C ASN A 423 23.02 7.78 -2.50
N PRO A 424 22.72 8.53 -1.43
CA PRO A 424 21.50 8.36 -0.64
C PRO A 424 20.23 8.32 -1.48
N GLN A 425 20.15 9.09 -2.57
CA GLN A 425 19.00 9.13 -3.48
C GLN A 425 18.71 7.81 -4.20
N ASP A 426 19.72 6.98 -4.47
CA ASP A 426 19.50 5.67 -5.11
C ASP A 426 18.62 4.76 -4.24
N TYR A 427 18.59 4.98 -2.91
CA TYR A 427 17.79 4.20 -1.97
C TYR A 427 16.31 4.61 -1.94
N ASP A 428 15.96 5.80 -2.40
CA ASP A 428 14.57 6.22 -2.55
C ASP A 428 13.86 5.49 -3.71
N LEU A 429 14.63 5.06 -4.71
CA LEU A 429 14.10 4.49 -5.94
C LEU A 429 13.80 2.99 -5.84
N SER A 430 14.47 2.25 -4.95
CA SER A 430 14.27 0.80 -4.85
C SER A 430 14.69 0.22 -3.51
N LEU A 431 13.81 -0.59 -2.91
CA LEU A 431 14.13 -1.40 -1.73
C LEU A 431 15.28 -2.40 -1.98
N GLY A 432 15.62 -2.70 -3.23
CA GLY A 432 16.73 -3.60 -3.60
C GLY A 432 18.10 -3.12 -3.12
N HIS A 433 18.29 -1.81 -2.97
CA HIS A 433 19.56 -1.22 -2.53
C HIS A 433 19.89 -1.46 -1.05
N PHE A 434 18.95 -1.93 -0.24
CA PHE A 434 19.26 -2.39 1.12
C PHE A 434 20.25 -3.56 1.16
N LEU A 435 20.45 -4.27 0.06
CA LEU A 435 21.44 -5.33 -0.06
C LEU A 435 22.87 -4.80 -0.30
N ASP A 436 23.03 -3.52 -0.60
CA ASP A 436 24.32 -2.87 -0.91
C ASP A 436 24.97 -2.19 0.31
N LEU A 437 24.42 -2.39 1.52
CA LEU A 437 24.92 -1.74 2.74
C LEU A 437 26.34 -2.18 3.09
N THR A 438 27.17 -1.22 3.52
CA THR A 438 28.52 -1.50 4.03
C THR A 438 28.47 -2.23 5.39
N PRO A 439 29.56 -2.88 5.83
CA PRO A 439 29.62 -3.47 7.16
C PRO A 439 29.38 -2.47 8.31
N GLN A 440 29.76 -1.21 8.12
CA GLN A 440 29.51 -0.14 9.09
C GLN A 440 28.05 0.29 9.09
N ALA A 441 27.44 0.48 7.92
CA ALA A 441 26.01 0.76 7.80
C ALA A 441 25.16 -0.37 8.41
N LEU A 442 25.52 -1.63 8.14
CA LEU A 442 24.89 -2.79 8.78
C LEU A 442 25.00 -2.77 10.30
N GLY A 443 26.07 -2.17 10.83
CA GLY A 443 26.27 -2.00 12.26
C GLY A 443 25.20 -1.19 12.97
N ALA A 444 24.58 -0.23 12.28
CA ALA A 444 23.44 0.55 12.79
C ALA A 444 22.17 -0.31 12.98
N PHE A 445 22.05 -1.41 12.26
CA PHE A 445 20.88 -2.31 12.26
C PHE A 445 21.05 -3.56 13.13
N ARG A 446 22.10 -3.67 13.95
CA ARG A 446 22.37 -4.86 14.78
C ARG A 446 21.18 -5.27 15.64
N GLY A 447 20.54 -4.32 16.33
CA GLY A 447 19.39 -4.59 17.17
C GLY A 447 18.22 -5.20 16.40
N PRO A 448 17.68 -4.51 15.39
CA PRO A 448 16.66 -5.05 14.50
C PRO A 448 17.03 -6.40 13.87
N LEU A 449 18.29 -6.58 13.45
CA LEU A 449 18.75 -7.82 12.82
C LEU A 449 18.74 -9.00 13.80
N ILE A 450 19.21 -8.81 15.02
CA ILE A 450 19.16 -9.84 16.08
C ILE A 450 17.71 -10.22 16.38
N GLY A 451 16.83 -9.22 16.57
CA GLY A 451 15.41 -9.45 16.82
C GLY A 451 14.73 -10.21 15.68
N ALA A 452 15.06 -9.88 14.43
CA ALA A 452 14.53 -10.57 13.24
C ALA A 452 15.00 -12.03 13.18
N ILE A 453 16.29 -12.31 13.41
CA ILE A 453 16.85 -13.67 13.46
C ILE A 453 16.14 -14.50 14.53
N VAL A 454 16.02 -13.96 15.74
CA VAL A 454 15.36 -14.65 16.86
C VAL A 454 13.90 -14.91 16.55
N SER A 455 13.17 -13.90 16.05
CA SER A 455 11.75 -14.04 15.71
C SER A 455 11.54 -15.13 14.64
N LEU A 456 12.31 -15.10 13.56
CA LEU A 456 12.22 -16.08 12.47
C LEU A 456 12.52 -17.48 12.94
N PHE A 457 13.64 -17.68 13.65
CA PHE A 457 14.07 -19.02 14.06
C PHE A 457 13.16 -19.62 15.13
N VAL A 458 12.85 -18.86 16.19
CA VAL A 458 11.99 -19.32 17.29
C VAL A 458 10.56 -19.57 16.79
N GLY A 459 10.00 -18.61 16.03
CA GLY A 459 8.62 -18.72 15.56
C GLY A 459 8.42 -19.86 14.56
N SER A 460 9.34 -20.05 13.60
CA SER A 460 9.28 -21.16 12.65
C SER A 460 9.47 -22.53 13.32
N SER A 461 10.36 -22.60 14.31
CA SER A 461 10.59 -23.82 15.12
C SER A 461 9.36 -24.19 15.95
N LEU A 462 8.75 -23.22 16.63
CA LEU A 462 7.54 -23.44 17.42
C LEU A 462 6.34 -23.79 16.53
N ASN A 463 6.20 -23.15 15.36
CA ASN A 463 5.19 -23.53 14.38
C ASN A 463 5.29 -25.00 13.99
N LEU A 464 6.48 -25.47 13.61
CA LEU A 464 6.71 -26.87 13.27
C LEU A 464 6.46 -27.79 14.48
N PHE A 465 6.97 -27.45 15.66
CA PHE A 465 6.78 -28.22 16.88
C PHE A 465 5.29 -28.47 17.18
N PHE A 466 4.44 -27.44 17.10
CA PHE A 466 3.01 -27.60 17.35
C PHE A 466 2.33 -28.44 16.25
N ARG A 467 2.71 -28.31 14.99
CA ARG A 467 2.18 -29.16 13.90
C ARG A 467 2.62 -30.62 14.02
N MET A 468 3.82 -30.87 14.47
CA MET A 468 4.28 -32.24 14.78
C MET A 468 3.43 -32.86 15.89
N ARG A 469 2.93 -32.03 16.84
CA ARG A 469 2.02 -32.45 17.89
C ARG A 469 0.53 -32.41 17.49
N ARG A 470 0.24 -32.31 16.20
CA ARG A 470 -1.14 -32.20 15.66
C ARG A 470 -1.96 -31.05 16.25
N ARG A 471 -1.30 -29.90 16.50
CA ARG A 471 -1.93 -28.67 17.02
C ARG A 471 -1.74 -27.50 16.01
N PRO A 472 -2.37 -27.55 14.82
CA PRO A 472 -2.18 -26.55 13.78
C PRO A 472 -2.63 -25.15 14.19
N VAL A 473 -3.67 -25.03 15.02
CA VAL A 473 -4.13 -23.75 15.58
C VAL A 473 -3.00 -23.04 16.33
N ALA A 474 -2.29 -23.75 17.20
CA ALA A 474 -1.14 -23.19 17.94
C ALA A 474 0.01 -22.87 16.98
N GLY A 475 0.24 -23.69 15.94
CA GLY A 475 1.23 -23.41 14.90
C GLY A 475 0.93 -22.11 14.16
N ASN A 476 -0.31 -21.88 13.74
CA ASN A 476 -0.74 -20.63 13.09
C ASN A 476 -0.58 -19.42 14.01
N ALA A 477 -0.89 -19.56 15.30
CA ALA A 477 -0.69 -18.50 16.28
C ALA A 477 0.79 -18.15 16.43
N MET A 478 1.70 -19.15 16.43
CA MET A 478 3.14 -18.90 16.50
C MET A 478 3.67 -18.17 15.28
N LEU A 479 3.17 -18.48 14.07
CA LEU A 479 3.53 -17.72 12.85
C LEU A 479 3.04 -16.26 12.93
N ALA A 480 1.83 -16.04 13.41
CA ALA A 480 1.31 -14.67 13.57
C ALA A 480 2.14 -13.87 14.60
N LEU A 481 2.46 -14.47 15.76
CA LEU A 481 3.30 -13.84 16.79
C LEU A 481 4.73 -13.59 16.28
N MET A 482 5.31 -14.54 15.55
CA MET A 482 6.60 -14.37 14.88
C MET A 482 6.57 -13.14 13.98
N MET A 483 5.52 -12.97 13.19
CA MET A 483 5.41 -11.82 12.29
C MET A 483 5.25 -10.50 13.03
N ILE A 484 4.52 -10.48 14.13
CA ILE A 484 4.45 -9.27 14.98
C ILE A 484 5.87 -8.89 15.43
N GLY A 485 6.64 -9.84 15.93
CA GLY A 485 8.04 -9.60 16.33
C GLY A 485 8.93 -9.16 15.16
N LEU A 486 8.85 -9.86 14.02
CA LEU A 486 9.63 -9.54 12.83
C LEU A 486 9.28 -8.14 12.28
N LEU A 487 8.00 -7.81 12.15
CA LEU A 487 7.56 -6.51 11.63
C LEU A 487 7.89 -5.36 12.60
N THR A 488 7.96 -5.62 13.90
CA THR A 488 8.50 -4.65 14.88
C THR A 488 9.98 -4.38 14.63
N CYS A 489 10.77 -5.43 14.31
CA CYS A 489 12.18 -5.26 13.94
C CYS A 489 12.34 -4.51 12.62
N VAL A 490 11.51 -4.82 11.63
CA VAL A 490 11.47 -4.08 10.34
C VAL A 490 11.12 -2.62 10.57
N HIS A 491 10.15 -2.33 11.47
CA HIS A 491 9.81 -0.95 11.84
C HIS A 491 10.99 -0.20 12.46
N SER A 492 11.72 -0.84 13.39
CA SER A 492 12.90 -0.26 14.01
C SER A 492 14.01 0.01 12.99
N ALA A 493 14.24 -0.93 12.06
CA ALA A 493 15.18 -0.73 10.96
C ALA A 493 14.78 0.45 10.06
N PHE A 494 13.48 0.54 9.72
CA PHE A 494 12.96 1.63 8.92
C PHE A 494 13.10 2.99 9.62
N ALA A 495 12.84 3.06 10.92
CA ALA A 495 13.07 4.26 11.72
C ALA A 495 14.56 4.67 11.76
N THR A 496 15.48 3.71 11.82
CA THR A 496 16.92 3.95 11.76
C THR A 496 17.35 4.49 10.39
N PHE A 497 16.73 4.02 9.30
CA PHE A 497 17.04 4.43 7.94
C PHE A 497 16.34 5.73 7.52
N SER A 498 15.32 6.18 8.23
CA SER A 498 14.47 7.30 7.84
C SER A 498 15.19 8.63 7.55
N PRO A 499 16.35 8.99 8.17
CA PRO A 499 17.07 10.21 7.80
C PRO A 499 17.55 10.24 6.35
N ILE A 500 17.82 9.06 5.75
CA ILE A 500 18.16 8.94 4.33
C ILE A 500 16.95 9.30 3.45
N LEU A 501 15.75 8.86 3.86
CA LEU A 501 14.52 8.96 3.09
C LEU A 501 13.68 10.22 3.41
N SER A 502 14.15 11.08 4.32
CA SER A 502 13.38 12.24 4.79
C SER A 502 14.30 13.41 5.13
N SER A 503 13.93 14.60 4.72
CA SER A 503 14.59 15.85 5.12
C SER A 503 13.96 16.49 6.38
N SER A 504 13.19 15.71 7.16
CA SER A 504 12.48 16.23 8.35
C SER A 504 13.37 16.85 9.41
N GLN A 505 14.62 16.34 9.59
CA GLN A 505 15.59 16.93 10.51
C GLN A 505 16.10 18.27 10.00
N LEU A 506 16.33 18.38 8.69
CA LEU A 506 16.72 19.63 8.04
C LEU A 506 15.60 20.67 8.10
N ALA A 507 14.35 20.23 7.93
CA ALA A 507 13.18 21.11 8.08
C ALA A 507 13.12 21.74 9.48
N LYS A 508 13.43 20.98 10.54
CA LYS A 508 13.50 21.52 11.92
C LYS A 508 14.61 22.57 12.06
N ALA A 509 15.76 22.34 11.43
CA ALA A 509 16.85 23.32 11.44
C ALA A 509 16.44 24.61 10.71
N VAL A 510 15.79 24.48 9.54
CA VAL A 510 15.25 25.65 8.81
C VAL A 510 14.21 26.39 9.65
N GLN A 511 13.22 25.67 10.23
CA GLN A 511 12.17 26.30 11.06
C GLN A 511 12.70 27.13 12.22
N HIS A 512 13.85 26.74 12.78
CA HIS A 512 14.46 27.45 13.92
C HIS A 512 14.92 28.87 13.53
N TYR A 513 15.34 29.06 12.28
CA TYR A 513 15.90 30.34 11.80
C TYR A 513 15.01 31.08 10.81
N TYR A 514 13.98 30.40 10.27
CA TYR A 514 13.11 30.97 9.25
C TYR A 514 12.29 32.16 9.78
N CYS A 515 12.33 33.26 9.05
CA CYS A 515 11.48 34.42 9.26
C CYS A 515 10.52 34.62 8.07
N PRO A 516 9.32 35.18 8.27
CA PRO A 516 8.41 35.48 7.17
C PRO A 516 9.07 36.35 6.09
N GLY A 517 9.10 35.87 4.86
CA GLY A 517 9.77 36.51 3.73
C GLY A 517 11.07 35.81 3.30
N ASP A 518 11.64 34.94 4.12
CA ASP A 518 12.76 34.10 3.74
C ASP A 518 12.35 33.07 2.67
N LEU A 519 13.31 32.58 1.91
CA LEU A 519 13.07 31.66 0.80
C LEU A 519 13.72 30.30 1.07
N ILE A 520 13.01 29.24 0.71
CA ILE A 520 13.56 27.88 0.71
C ILE A 520 13.66 27.43 -0.75
N VAL A 521 14.87 27.11 -1.19
CA VAL A 521 15.18 26.66 -2.55
C VAL A 521 15.67 25.22 -2.51
N VAL A 522 15.22 24.40 -3.43
CA VAL A 522 15.63 23.00 -3.61
C VAL A 522 16.50 22.91 -4.86
N ASP A 523 17.73 22.50 -4.67
CA ASP A 523 18.65 22.13 -5.75
C ASP A 523 18.38 20.67 -6.14
N GLY A 524 17.47 20.46 -7.10
CA GLY A 524 16.99 19.17 -7.51
C GLY A 524 15.49 19.18 -7.86
N GLN A 525 14.85 18.03 -7.76
CA GLN A 525 13.42 17.90 -8.00
C GLN A 525 12.62 18.07 -6.71
N TYR A 526 11.40 18.62 -6.80
CA TYR A 526 10.54 18.87 -5.65
C TYR A 526 10.35 17.62 -4.76
N HIS A 527 10.15 16.44 -5.37
CA HIS A 527 9.91 15.22 -4.63
C HIS A 527 11.08 14.79 -3.73
N GLN A 528 12.31 15.19 -4.05
CA GLN A 528 13.51 14.83 -3.27
C GLN A 528 13.60 15.56 -1.92
N ALA A 529 12.86 16.66 -1.78
CA ALA A 529 12.84 17.49 -0.58
C ALA A 529 11.43 17.90 -0.14
N SER A 530 10.40 17.14 -0.57
CA SER A 530 9.00 17.46 -0.30
C SER A 530 8.64 17.48 1.21
N THR A 531 9.44 16.81 2.05
CA THR A 531 9.34 16.91 3.50
C THR A 531 9.64 18.31 4.03
N LEU A 532 10.51 19.10 3.36
CA LEU A 532 10.74 20.51 3.73
C LEU A 532 9.44 21.31 3.63
N ASN A 533 8.75 21.22 2.48
CA ASN A 533 7.47 21.91 2.29
C ASN A 533 6.46 21.50 3.36
N PHE A 534 6.30 20.18 3.58
CA PHE A 534 5.34 19.67 4.55
C PHE A 534 5.63 20.13 5.99
N TYR A 535 6.87 19.96 6.47
CA TYR A 535 7.19 20.28 7.87
C TYR A 535 7.35 21.78 8.10
N THR A 536 7.94 22.53 7.19
CA THR A 536 8.06 23.99 7.37
C THR A 536 6.76 24.72 7.15
N GLY A 537 5.87 24.18 6.32
CA GLY A 537 4.65 24.86 5.90
C GLY A 537 4.88 25.99 4.92
N VAL A 538 6.09 26.11 4.38
CA VAL A 538 6.53 27.17 3.48
C VAL A 538 6.60 26.64 2.06
N PRO A 539 6.05 27.33 1.05
CA PRO A 539 6.22 26.98 -0.35
C PRO A 539 7.71 26.92 -0.73
N LEU A 540 8.08 25.91 -1.52
CA LEU A 540 9.45 25.75 -2.00
C LEU A 540 9.63 26.45 -3.35
N ARG A 541 10.86 26.87 -3.60
CA ARG A 541 11.34 27.18 -4.94
C ARG A 541 12.20 26.03 -5.42
N VAL A 542 12.04 25.64 -6.67
CA VAL A 542 12.76 24.52 -7.26
C VAL A 542 13.72 25.06 -8.30
N LEU A 543 15.01 24.79 -8.12
CA LEU A 543 16.02 25.13 -9.10
C LEU A 543 15.94 24.11 -10.24
N HIS A 544 15.92 24.57 -11.47
CA HIS A 544 15.75 23.83 -12.71
C HIS A 544 14.30 23.71 -13.22
N GLU A 545 14.13 23.01 -14.34
CA GLU A 545 12.85 22.92 -15.06
C GLU A 545 11.80 22.03 -14.34
N PRO A 546 10.53 22.30 -14.57
CA PRO A 546 9.46 21.45 -14.05
C PRO A 546 9.62 20.00 -14.47
N SER A 547 9.57 19.10 -13.51
CA SER A 547 9.68 17.65 -13.75
C SER A 547 8.71 16.85 -12.89
N GLY A 548 8.61 15.57 -13.13
CA GLY A 548 7.83 14.64 -12.31
C GLY A 548 6.36 15.06 -12.10
N ASN A 549 5.93 15.04 -10.87
CA ASN A 549 4.54 15.26 -10.46
C ASN A 549 4.05 16.70 -10.66
N LEU A 550 4.94 17.68 -10.65
CA LEU A 550 4.59 19.09 -10.84
C LEU A 550 4.55 19.52 -12.32
N TRP A 551 5.11 18.71 -13.22
CA TRP A 551 5.30 19.07 -14.64
C TRP A 551 4.01 19.46 -15.36
N TYR A 552 2.90 18.72 -15.15
CA TYR A 552 1.66 19.02 -15.85
C TYR A 552 0.95 20.25 -15.29
N GLY A 553 0.88 20.34 -13.98
CA GLY A 553 0.24 21.46 -13.30
C GLY A 553 0.93 22.79 -13.52
N SER A 554 2.27 22.80 -13.67
CA SER A 554 3.04 24.02 -13.93
C SER A 554 2.77 24.66 -15.29
N LYS A 555 2.13 23.93 -16.22
CA LYS A 555 1.78 24.44 -17.54
C LYS A 555 0.48 25.25 -17.57
N PHE A 556 -0.28 25.26 -16.51
CA PHE A 556 -1.46 26.12 -16.42
C PHE A 556 -1.04 27.59 -16.30
N PRO A 557 -1.78 28.51 -16.97
CA PRO A 557 -1.41 29.94 -16.99
C PRO A 557 -1.39 30.62 -15.61
N ASP A 558 -2.11 30.06 -14.64
CA ASP A 558 -2.22 30.53 -13.26
C ASP A 558 -1.33 29.77 -12.28
N ALA A 559 -0.41 28.94 -12.78
CA ALA A 559 0.56 28.25 -11.94
C ALA A 559 1.51 29.25 -11.28
N PRO A 560 1.82 29.10 -9.98
CA PRO A 560 2.77 29.98 -9.30
C PRO A 560 4.17 29.82 -9.88
N HIS A 561 4.95 30.91 -9.83
CA HIS A 561 6.35 30.91 -10.22
C HIS A 561 7.20 30.30 -9.09
N VAL A 562 7.35 28.98 -9.11
CA VAL A 562 8.17 28.23 -8.15
C VAL A 562 9.48 27.71 -8.76
N PHE A 563 9.61 27.76 -10.09
CA PHE A 563 10.80 27.25 -10.79
C PHE A 563 11.79 28.38 -11.05
N GLU A 564 13.03 28.18 -10.60
CA GLU A 564 14.13 29.14 -10.73
C GLU A 564 15.14 28.63 -11.75
N THR A 565 15.72 29.56 -12.49
CA THR A 565 16.93 29.34 -13.31
C THR A 565 18.18 29.61 -12.49
N GLU A 566 19.35 29.15 -12.93
CA GLU A 566 20.64 29.49 -12.28
C GLU A 566 20.82 31.01 -12.13
N ALA A 567 20.45 31.79 -13.15
CA ALA A 567 20.55 33.23 -13.13
C ALA A 567 19.60 33.89 -12.12
N SER A 568 18.34 33.46 -12.06
CA SER A 568 17.37 33.97 -11.06
C SER A 568 17.76 33.54 -9.65
N PHE A 569 18.23 32.32 -9.45
CA PHE A 569 18.74 31.84 -8.18
C PHE A 569 19.93 32.67 -7.70
N THR A 570 20.94 32.91 -8.55
CA THR A 570 22.09 33.75 -8.20
C THR A 570 21.66 35.15 -7.78
N SER A 571 20.66 35.72 -8.44
CA SER A 571 20.09 37.03 -8.06
C SER A 571 19.37 36.96 -6.69
N LEU A 572 18.60 35.89 -6.41
CA LEU A 572 17.97 35.69 -5.11
C LEU A 572 19.00 35.50 -4.00
N TRP A 573 20.05 34.68 -4.25
CA TRP A 573 21.09 34.38 -3.28
C TRP A 573 21.91 35.61 -2.89
N SER A 574 22.16 36.52 -3.85
CA SER A 574 22.89 37.78 -3.64
C SER A 574 21.97 38.93 -3.22
N GLY A 575 20.66 38.67 -3.13
CA GLY A 575 19.64 39.67 -2.80
C GLY A 575 19.49 39.91 -1.30
N PRO A 576 18.44 40.67 -0.89
CA PRO A 576 18.22 41.04 0.51
C PRO A 576 17.52 39.97 1.35
N TYR A 577 17.14 38.85 0.73
CA TYR A 577 16.42 37.77 1.39
C TYR A 577 17.36 36.76 2.04
N THR A 578 16.97 36.18 3.17
CA THR A 578 17.61 34.96 3.66
C THR A 578 17.15 33.79 2.77
N VAL A 579 18.12 33.10 2.17
CA VAL A 579 17.82 31.96 1.31
C VAL A 579 18.40 30.72 1.95
N PHE A 580 17.53 29.69 2.13
CA PHE A 580 17.91 28.35 2.55
C PHE A 580 17.95 27.46 1.31
N LEU A 581 19.14 26.97 0.93
CA LEU A 581 19.29 26.03 -0.16
C LEU A 581 19.40 24.61 0.39
N TRP A 582 18.47 23.75 0.00
CA TRP A 582 18.61 22.31 0.17
C TRP A 582 19.34 21.72 -1.04
N SER A 583 20.33 20.88 -0.80
CA SER A 583 21.03 20.11 -1.84
C SER A 583 21.38 18.71 -1.32
N ASP A 584 21.45 17.73 -2.21
CA ASP A 584 21.99 16.40 -1.97
C ASP A 584 23.54 16.35 -2.16
N GLN A 585 24.16 17.47 -2.43
CA GLN A 585 25.60 17.63 -2.60
C GLN A 585 26.20 18.43 -1.45
N GLU A 586 27.34 17.99 -0.93
CA GLU A 586 28.12 18.73 0.07
C GLU A 586 28.74 20.01 -0.51
N ASP A 587 29.01 20.00 -1.81
CA ASP A 587 29.59 21.15 -2.56
C ASP A 587 28.77 21.41 -3.83
N PRO A 588 27.58 22.03 -3.71
CA PRO A 588 26.71 22.27 -4.86
C PRO A 588 27.34 23.30 -5.81
N LYS A 589 27.32 23.00 -7.11
CA LYS A 589 27.91 23.82 -8.18
C LYS A 589 27.24 25.19 -8.27
N GLU A 590 25.99 25.27 -7.93
CA GLU A 590 25.13 26.45 -7.93
C GLU A 590 25.63 27.52 -6.95
N LEU A 591 26.46 27.13 -5.96
CA LEU A 591 27.06 28.01 -4.97
C LEU A 591 28.53 28.36 -5.27
N TYR A 592 29.09 27.93 -6.41
CA TYR A 592 30.47 28.25 -6.74
C TYR A 592 30.67 29.78 -6.94
N GLY A 593 31.63 30.34 -6.20
CA GLY A 593 31.91 31.78 -6.21
C GLY A 593 30.93 32.62 -5.38
N LEU A 594 29.94 32.02 -4.73
CA LEU A 594 29.01 32.69 -3.83
C LEU A 594 29.40 32.46 -2.36
N GLN A 595 29.15 33.46 -1.52
CA GLN A 595 29.31 33.30 -0.07
C GLN A 595 28.24 32.39 0.47
N ARG A 596 28.60 31.37 1.23
CA ARG A 596 27.69 30.36 1.77
C ARG A 596 28.09 29.95 3.18
N TYR A 597 27.07 29.53 3.94
CA TYR A 597 27.22 29.00 5.29
C TYR A 597 26.47 27.70 5.38
N ALA A 598 27.12 26.61 5.83
CA ALA A 598 26.44 25.33 6.09
C ALA A 598 25.65 25.45 7.38
N LEU A 599 24.35 25.24 7.33
CA LEU A 599 23.45 25.31 8.48
C LEU A 599 23.25 23.95 9.15
N ALA A 600 22.96 22.92 8.36
CA ALA A 600 22.68 21.58 8.85
C ALA A 600 22.95 20.52 7.78
N SER A 601 23.24 19.29 8.22
CA SER A 601 23.32 18.11 7.37
C SER A 601 22.65 16.93 8.04
N SER A 602 22.01 16.07 7.27
CA SER A 602 21.41 14.83 7.75
C SER A 602 21.05 13.91 6.58
N GLY A 603 21.45 12.65 6.67
CA GLY A 603 21.11 11.65 5.67
C GLY A 603 21.69 11.91 4.28
N GLY A 604 22.87 12.54 4.20
CA GLY A 604 23.52 12.91 2.96
C GLY A 604 22.86 14.09 2.24
N LYS A 605 22.09 14.88 2.95
CA LYS A 605 21.40 16.08 2.48
C LYS A 605 21.87 17.27 3.33
N TYR A 606 21.92 18.46 2.73
CA TYR A 606 22.52 19.65 3.30
C TYR A 606 21.59 20.84 3.18
N ILE A 607 21.66 21.74 4.16
CA ILE A 607 21.08 23.09 4.07
C ILE A 607 22.20 24.11 4.14
N PHE A 608 22.25 24.98 3.14
CA PHE A 608 23.13 26.14 3.09
C PHE A 608 22.33 27.43 3.21
N THR A 609 22.97 28.50 3.68
CA THR A 609 22.40 29.84 3.73
C THR A 609 23.34 30.87 3.13
N ASN A 610 22.79 31.95 2.58
CA ASN A 610 23.54 33.06 2.04
C ASN A 610 24.02 34.07 3.13
N VAL A 611 23.49 33.97 4.34
CA VAL A 611 23.83 34.81 5.49
C VAL A 611 24.30 33.97 6.67
N GLU A 612 25.21 34.50 7.49
CA GLU A 612 25.61 33.85 8.73
C GLU A 612 24.49 33.98 9.76
N LEU A 613 23.86 32.86 10.09
CA LEU A 613 22.82 32.81 11.11
C LEU A 613 23.49 32.60 12.48
N ARG A 614 23.45 33.61 13.34
CA ARG A 614 23.96 33.50 14.72
C ARG A 614 22.88 32.87 15.62
N ARG A 615 23.32 31.94 16.46
CA ARG A 615 22.49 31.32 17.48
C ARG A 615 21.99 32.32 18.51
#